data_ba2bd1fffbb60123b429aa0c95c6a18f
#
_entry.id   ba2bd1fffbb60123b429aa0c95c6a18f
#
_cell.length_a   1.000
_cell.length_b   1.000
_cell.length_c   1.000
_cell.angle_alpha   90.00
_cell.angle_beta   90.00
_cell.angle_gamma   90.00
#
_symmetry.space_group_name_H-M   'P 1'
#
loop_
_entity.id
_entity.type
_entity.pdbx_description
1 polymer ?
#
loop_
_entity_poly.entity_id
_entity_poly.type
_entity_poly.pdbx_seq_one_letter_code
_entity_poly.pdbx_strand_id
1 'polypeptide(L)'
;MRCLRPTLLLGAIISACAAPPSIVTSRPVIGILAQPSDPDLGGPETSYIVASYVKSIEQSGARAAPIMWNSSDAELSAAFSQVNGLLLTGGHISRHSGYSNSTFKLLRMAQAANDAGDFFPVWGTCQGHEQLAQFGSGQQEPSILKPTAGTEGLIVPLNFTEHASSSRLLSAASAEVMSTLSKHKVTINLHSLGALAADMTRSGSAEAAFYRVLATNTDSGGSEFVSLMEGRAYPFYTSQFHGEKNAFEWNQGWELNNTAQGAEAHTAEAVAAMQYLSSFFVSEARKSPHVWLAE
;
A
#
# COMPACT_ATOMS: atom_id res chain seq x y z
N MET A 1 25.66 61.40 -10.97
CA MET A 1 24.52 60.49 -10.87
C MET A 1 25.05 59.05 -10.84
N ARG A 2 25.11 58.42 -9.66
CA ARG A 2 25.51 57.01 -9.49
C ARG A 2 24.24 56.20 -9.27
N CYS A 3 23.91 55.30 -10.21
CA CYS A 3 22.82 54.34 -10.05
C CYS A 3 23.21 53.26 -9.06
N LEU A 4 22.48 53.17 -7.94
CA LEU A 4 22.49 52.04 -7.02
C LEU A 4 21.66 50.92 -7.64
N ARG A 5 22.27 49.73 -7.80
CA ARG A 5 21.59 48.47 -8.13
C ARG A 5 21.07 47.84 -6.84
N PRO A 6 19.83 47.37 -6.80
CA PRO A 6 19.36 46.60 -5.64
C PRO A 6 19.90 45.17 -5.72
N THR A 7 20.55 44.73 -4.63
CA THR A 7 20.97 43.34 -4.43
C THR A 7 19.76 42.55 -3.95
N LEU A 8 19.26 41.64 -4.78
CA LEU A 8 18.26 40.64 -4.34
C LEU A 8 18.97 39.63 -3.43
N LEU A 9 18.59 39.60 -2.15
CA LEU A 9 18.90 38.50 -1.26
C LEU A 9 17.96 37.31 -1.62
N LEU A 10 18.53 36.28 -2.22
CA LEU A 10 17.88 34.97 -2.34
C LEU A 10 17.90 34.30 -0.97
N GLY A 11 16.79 34.33 -0.25
CA GLY A 11 16.59 33.57 0.98
C GLY A 11 16.56 32.08 0.65
N ALA A 12 17.60 31.34 1.02
CA ALA A 12 17.58 29.88 0.99
C ALA A 12 16.57 29.40 2.03
N ILE A 13 15.46 28.83 1.59
CA ILE A 13 14.53 28.08 2.43
C ILE A 13 15.26 26.76 2.77
N ILE A 14 15.90 26.70 3.92
CA ILE A 14 16.41 25.46 4.49
C ILE A 14 15.14 24.70 4.95
N SER A 15 14.71 23.74 4.16
CA SER A 15 13.71 22.76 4.59
C SER A 15 14.34 21.96 5.73
N ALA A 16 13.95 22.26 6.95
CA ALA A 16 14.35 21.46 8.10
C ALA A 16 13.76 20.07 7.90
N CYS A 17 14.64 19.09 7.71
CA CYS A 17 14.28 17.69 7.71
C CYS A 17 13.75 17.38 9.12
N ALA A 18 12.44 17.31 9.31
CA ALA A 18 11.84 16.94 10.59
C ALA A 18 12.35 15.55 10.98
N ALA A 19 12.75 15.38 12.23
CA ALA A 19 13.13 14.06 12.75
C ALA A 19 11.93 13.09 12.55
N PRO A 20 12.21 11.82 12.24
CA PRO A 20 11.13 10.84 12.07
C PRO A 20 10.30 10.78 13.36
N PRO A 21 8.96 10.69 13.27
CA PRO A 21 8.09 10.66 14.43
C PRO A 21 8.46 9.48 15.34
N SER A 22 8.50 9.75 16.65
CA SER A 22 8.76 8.73 17.67
C SER A 22 7.57 7.77 17.80
N ILE A 23 7.82 6.57 18.34
CA ILE A 23 6.75 5.64 18.71
C ILE A 23 5.87 6.28 19.78
N VAL A 24 4.57 6.37 19.51
CA VAL A 24 3.55 6.96 20.38
C VAL A 24 2.70 5.88 21.07
N THR A 25 2.37 4.79 20.33
CA THR A 25 1.57 3.69 20.89
C THR A 25 2.26 2.34 20.77
N SER A 26 2.17 1.52 21.83
CA SER A 26 2.58 0.12 21.81
C SER A 26 1.43 -0.82 21.34
N ARG A 27 0.21 -0.29 21.18
CA ARG A 27 -1.01 -1.06 20.91
C ARG A 27 -1.78 -0.48 19.71
N PRO A 28 -1.14 -0.40 18.50
CA PRO A 28 -1.79 0.20 17.35
C PRO A 28 -3.02 -0.60 16.91
N VAL A 29 -4.01 0.12 16.39
CA VAL A 29 -5.18 -0.43 15.73
C VAL A 29 -5.15 -0.03 14.27
N ILE A 30 -5.25 -1.00 13.37
CA ILE A 30 -5.31 -0.77 11.92
C ILE A 30 -6.76 -0.87 11.47
N GLY A 31 -7.27 0.19 10.86
CA GLY A 31 -8.55 0.17 10.17
C GLY A 31 -8.40 -0.59 8.84
N ILE A 32 -9.23 -1.60 8.63
CA ILE A 32 -9.29 -2.32 7.35
C ILE A 32 -10.62 -1.98 6.69
N LEU A 33 -10.59 -1.37 5.51
CA LEU A 33 -11.81 -1.07 4.78
C LEU A 33 -12.41 -2.38 4.25
N ALA A 34 -13.55 -2.79 4.84
CA ALA A 34 -14.28 -3.98 4.43
C ALA A 34 -14.85 -3.80 3.03
N GLN A 35 -14.79 -4.84 2.22
CA GLN A 35 -15.36 -4.84 0.87
C GLN A 35 -16.85 -5.24 0.88
N PRO A 36 -17.65 -4.78 -0.09
CA PRO A 36 -18.98 -5.34 -0.31
C PRO A 36 -18.87 -6.83 -0.64
N SER A 37 -19.75 -7.65 -0.06
CA SER A 37 -19.84 -9.06 -0.40
C SER A 37 -20.28 -9.23 -1.85
N ASP A 38 -19.62 -10.15 -2.54
CA ASP A 38 -20.09 -10.63 -3.82
C ASP A 38 -21.34 -11.50 -3.57
N PRO A 39 -22.45 -11.28 -4.28
CA PRO A 39 -23.64 -12.15 -4.21
C PRO A 39 -23.31 -13.63 -4.44
N ASP A 40 -22.28 -13.92 -5.24
CA ASP A 40 -21.83 -15.28 -5.54
C ASP A 40 -21.12 -15.97 -4.36
N LEU A 41 -20.71 -15.23 -3.31
CA LEU A 41 -20.17 -15.80 -2.08
C LEU A 41 -21.25 -16.43 -1.16
N GLY A 42 -22.52 -16.23 -1.48
CA GLY A 42 -23.64 -17.02 -0.94
C GLY A 42 -23.99 -16.80 0.53
N GLY A 43 -23.50 -15.72 1.15
CA GLY A 43 -23.82 -15.36 2.55
C GLY A 43 -24.84 -14.23 2.67
N PRO A 44 -25.51 -14.07 3.82
CA PRO A 44 -26.38 -12.93 4.11
C PRO A 44 -25.58 -11.65 4.40
N GLU A 45 -24.27 -11.74 4.52
CA GLU A 45 -23.38 -10.65 4.87
C GLU A 45 -23.28 -9.66 3.70
N THR A 46 -23.28 -8.37 4.02
CA THR A 46 -23.15 -7.29 3.04
C THR A 46 -21.72 -6.83 2.85
N SER A 47 -20.80 -7.33 3.69
CA SER A 47 -19.39 -6.91 3.71
C SER A 47 -18.49 -8.05 4.20
N TYR A 48 -17.25 -8.08 3.72
CA TYR A 48 -16.23 -9.03 4.18
C TYR A 48 -14.83 -8.43 4.23
N ILE A 49 -13.97 -9.05 5.02
CA ILE A 49 -12.51 -8.86 4.99
C ILE A 49 -11.89 -10.26 4.91
N VAL A 50 -11.02 -10.48 3.93
CA VAL A 50 -10.29 -11.75 3.82
C VAL A 50 -9.39 -11.92 5.05
N ALA A 51 -9.47 -13.09 5.70
CA ALA A 51 -8.84 -13.34 6.99
C ALA A 51 -7.31 -13.18 6.98
N SER A 52 -6.65 -13.41 5.85
CA SER A 52 -5.19 -13.25 5.70
C SER A 52 -4.73 -11.82 5.97
N TYR A 53 -5.50 -10.80 5.60
CA TYR A 53 -5.21 -9.40 5.94
C TYR A 53 -5.24 -9.16 7.45
N VAL A 54 -6.28 -9.63 8.12
CA VAL A 54 -6.38 -9.54 9.59
C VAL A 54 -5.20 -10.24 10.25
N LYS A 55 -4.93 -11.48 9.83
CA LYS A 55 -3.83 -12.28 10.39
C LYS A 55 -2.46 -11.65 10.17
N SER A 56 -2.21 -11.04 9.00
CA SER A 56 -0.93 -10.37 8.71
C SER A 56 -0.69 -9.14 9.59
N ILE A 57 -1.75 -8.41 9.94
CA ILE A 57 -1.70 -7.28 10.86
C ILE A 57 -1.50 -7.76 12.30
N GLU A 58 -2.26 -8.77 12.74
CA GLU A 58 -2.21 -9.25 14.12
C GLU A 58 -0.89 -9.96 14.45
N GLN A 59 -0.33 -10.75 13.53
CA GLN A 59 1.00 -11.36 13.72
C GLN A 59 2.11 -10.32 13.87
N SER A 60 1.91 -9.11 13.33
CA SER A 60 2.85 -7.99 13.43
C SER A 60 2.65 -7.15 14.71
N GLY A 61 1.73 -7.56 15.59
CA GLY A 61 1.51 -6.96 16.91
C GLY A 61 0.62 -5.72 16.90
N ALA A 62 -0.31 -5.62 15.96
CA ALA A 62 -1.41 -4.66 15.96
C ALA A 62 -2.76 -5.38 16.19
N ARG A 63 -3.83 -4.61 16.29
CA ARG A 63 -5.21 -5.09 16.23
C ARG A 63 -5.84 -4.62 14.93
N ALA A 64 -6.71 -5.43 14.34
CA ALA A 64 -7.48 -5.06 13.17
C ALA A 64 -8.89 -4.60 13.59
N ALA A 65 -9.37 -3.51 12.98
CA ALA A 65 -10.74 -3.03 13.15
C ALA A 65 -11.39 -2.84 11.78
N PRO A 66 -12.61 -3.35 11.55
CA PRO A 66 -13.30 -3.13 10.29
C PRO A 66 -13.78 -1.68 10.16
N ILE A 67 -13.62 -1.10 8.98
CA ILE A 67 -14.29 0.12 8.56
C ILE A 67 -15.27 -0.29 7.45
N MET A 68 -16.57 -0.01 7.64
CA MET A 68 -17.57 -0.46 6.69
C MET A 68 -17.58 0.44 5.46
N TRP A 69 -17.55 -0.15 4.27
CA TRP A 69 -17.50 0.58 3.00
C TRP A 69 -18.73 1.47 2.75
N ASN A 70 -19.88 1.11 3.31
CA ASN A 70 -21.15 1.82 3.17
C ASN A 70 -21.45 2.78 4.33
N SER A 71 -20.48 3.05 5.17
CA SER A 71 -20.60 4.04 6.25
C SER A 71 -20.84 5.44 5.71
N SER A 72 -21.62 6.23 6.47
CA SER A 72 -21.76 7.67 6.25
C SER A 72 -20.43 8.39 6.45
N ASP A 73 -20.34 9.64 5.98
CA ASP A 73 -19.15 10.47 6.18
C ASP A 73 -18.81 10.68 7.64
N ALA A 74 -19.83 10.81 8.50
CA ALA A 74 -19.65 10.95 9.94
C ALA A 74 -19.07 9.68 10.58
N GLU A 75 -19.56 8.50 10.19
CA GLU A 75 -19.05 7.22 10.67
C GLU A 75 -17.63 6.92 10.15
N LEU A 76 -17.33 7.24 8.88
CA LEU A 76 -15.98 7.14 8.35
C LEU A 76 -15.01 8.04 9.12
N SER A 77 -15.41 9.27 9.42
CA SER A 77 -14.61 10.23 10.19
C SER A 77 -14.38 9.75 11.62
N ALA A 78 -15.42 9.22 12.27
CA ALA A 78 -15.32 8.66 13.61
C ALA A 78 -14.40 7.43 13.65
N ALA A 79 -14.52 6.51 12.69
CA ALA A 79 -13.65 5.35 12.60
C ALA A 79 -12.19 5.76 12.33
N PHE A 80 -11.98 6.69 11.38
CA PHE A 80 -10.66 7.21 11.03
C PHE A 80 -9.94 7.80 12.26
N SER A 81 -10.63 8.59 13.08
CA SER A 81 -10.03 9.25 14.24
C SER A 81 -9.58 8.30 15.36
N GLN A 82 -9.99 7.02 15.30
CA GLN A 82 -9.68 6.02 16.32
C GLN A 82 -8.61 5.01 15.90
N VAL A 83 -8.32 4.88 14.59
CA VAL A 83 -7.33 3.91 14.11
C VAL A 83 -5.98 4.59 13.86
N ASN A 84 -4.90 3.83 14.00
CA ASN A 84 -3.53 4.32 13.87
C ASN A 84 -2.95 4.19 12.44
N GLY A 85 -3.72 3.63 11.53
CA GLY A 85 -3.37 3.46 10.12
C GLY A 85 -4.49 2.79 9.35
N LEU A 86 -4.43 2.85 8.03
CA LEU A 86 -5.43 2.32 7.11
C LEU A 86 -4.84 1.24 6.22
N LEU A 87 -5.48 0.08 6.15
CA LEU A 87 -5.20 -0.97 5.18
C LEU A 87 -6.33 -1.02 4.13
N LEU A 88 -5.97 -0.85 2.86
CA LEU A 88 -6.83 -1.06 1.70
C LEU A 88 -6.48 -2.41 1.08
N THR A 89 -7.46 -3.31 1.04
CA THR A 89 -7.27 -4.70 0.61
C THR A 89 -7.31 -4.85 -0.91
N GLY A 90 -6.86 -6.00 -1.39
CA GLY A 90 -7.12 -6.46 -2.76
C GLY A 90 -8.60 -6.82 -2.95
N GLY A 91 -9.03 -6.86 -4.21
CA GLY A 91 -10.39 -7.20 -4.61
C GLY A 91 -10.67 -6.84 -6.07
N HIS A 92 -11.92 -7.02 -6.49
CA HIS A 92 -12.38 -6.71 -7.85
C HIS A 92 -13.58 -5.73 -7.83
N ILE A 93 -13.65 -4.87 -6.85
CA ILE A 93 -14.79 -3.95 -6.68
C ILE A 93 -14.73 -2.85 -7.73
N SER A 94 -15.88 -2.57 -8.33
CA SER A 94 -16.02 -1.49 -9.31
C SER A 94 -15.47 -0.16 -8.79
N ARG A 95 -14.74 0.55 -9.64
CA ARG A 95 -14.16 1.86 -9.33
C ARG A 95 -15.18 2.97 -9.16
N HIS A 96 -16.40 2.75 -9.67
CA HIS A 96 -17.53 3.68 -9.52
C HIS A 96 -18.50 3.26 -8.41
N SER A 97 -18.03 2.45 -7.45
CA SER A 97 -18.83 1.94 -6.34
C SER A 97 -18.77 2.84 -5.10
N GLY A 98 -19.69 2.59 -4.17
CA GLY A 98 -19.64 3.18 -2.83
C GLY A 98 -18.33 2.86 -2.10
N TYR A 99 -17.78 1.66 -2.28
CA TYR A 99 -16.48 1.24 -1.75
C TYR A 99 -15.35 2.17 -2.23
N SER A 100 -15.25 2.41 -3.54
CA SER A 100 -14.26 3.35 -4.07
C SER A 100 -14.44 4.76 -3.54
N ASN A 101 -15.68 5.24 -3.42
CA ASN A 101 -15.94 6.54 -2.83
C ASN A 101 -15.44 6.64 -1.39
N SER A 102 -15.69 5.63 -0.55
CA SER A 102 -15.21 5.56 0.82
C SER A 102 -13.68 5.47 0.89
N THR A 103 -13.05 4.69 0.00
CA THR A 103 -11.58 4.63 -0.15
C THR A 103 -11.01 6.03 -0.37
N PHE A 104 -11.49 6.75 -1.38
CA PHE A 104 -10.94 8.07 -1.70
C PHE A 104 -11.23 9.12 -0.63
N LYS A 105 -12.35 9.01 0.12
CA LYS A 105 -12.59 9.85 1.31
C LYS A 105 -11.55 9.59 2.40
N LEU A 106 -11.31 8.33 2.75
CA LEU A 106 -10.31 7.94 3.75
C LEU A 106 -8.90 8.36 3.35
N LEU A 107 -8.53 8.22 2.06
CA LEU A 107 -7.24 8.69 1.56
C LEU A 107 -7.07 10.20 1.66
N ARG A 108 -8.12 10.98 1.38
CA ARG A 108 -8.10 12.44 1.59
C ARG A 108 -7.99 12.80 3.07
N MET A 109 -8.66 12.07 3.96
CA MET A 109 -8.52 12.27 5.42
C MET A 109 -7.08 11.97 5.86
N ALA A 110 -6.49 10.87 5.38
CA ALA A 110 -5.11 10.51 5.70
C ALA A 110 -4.11 11.55 5.19
N GLN A 111 -4.31 12.07 3.98
CA GLN A 111 -3.48 13.15 3.45
C GLN A 111 -3.60 14.40 4.31
N ALA A 112 -4.81 14.86 4.60
CA ALA A 112 -5.06 16.06 5.41
C ALA A 112 -4.51 15.94 6.84
N ALA A 113 -4.60 14.76 7.47
CA ALA A 113 -3.99 14.49 8.77
C ALA A 113 -2.47 14.67 8.70
N ASN A 114 -1.81 14.06 7.73
CA ASN A 114 -0.37 14.20 7.54
C ASN A 114 0.05 15.65 7.22
N ASP A 115 -0.72 16.38 6.41
CA ASP A 115 -0.49 17.80 6.12
C ASP A 115 -0.57 18.67 7.40
N ALA A 116 -1.42 18.25 8.34
CA ALA A 116 -1.54 18.88 9.66
C ALA A 116 -0.48 18.44 10.69
N GLY A 117 0.42 17.52 10.32
CA GLY A 117 1.44 16.96 11.19
C GLY A 117 0.93 15.81 12.07
N ASP A 118 -0.28 15.34 11.84
CA ASP A 118 -0.86 14.16 12.46
C ASP A 118 -0.47 12.91 11.63
N PHE A 119 0.57 12.21 12.08
CA PHE A 119 1.15 11.10 11.33
C PHE A 119 0.17 9.93 11.18
N PHE A 120 -0.22 9.64 9.96
CA PHE A 120 -1.18 8.58 9.65
C PHE A 120 -0.74 7.75 8.43
N PRO A 121 -0.26 6.51 8.62
CA PRO A 121 0.19 5.66 7.54
C PRO A 121 -0.96 4.93 6.84
N VAL A 122 -0.76 4.67 5.55
CA VAL A 122 -1.68 3.90 4.70
C VAL A 122 -0.90 2.79 4.00
N TRP A 123 -1.49 1.59 3.94
CA TRP A 123 -1.03 0.49 3.10
C TRP A 123 -2.12 0.08 2.11
N GLY A 124 -1.75 -0.13 0.84
CA GLY A 124 -2.64 -0.66 -0.20
C GLY A 124 -2.07 -1.92 -0.84
N THR A 125 -2.87 -2.98 -0.89
CA THR A 125 -2.50 -4.24 -1.56
C THR A 125 -3.40 -4.45 -2.79
N CYS A 126 -2.83 -4.83 -3.93
CA CYS A 126 -3.55 -5.18 -5.18
C CYS A 126 -4.52 -4.06 -5.58
N GLN A 127 -5.84 -4.23 -5.47
CA GLN A 127 -6.79 -3.14 -5.74
C GLN A 127 -6.52 -1.89 -4.86
N GLY A 128 -6.09 -2.06 -3.62
CA GLY A 128 -5.66 -0.94 -2.76
C GLY A 128 -4.43 -0.22 -3.32
N HIS A 129 -3.46 -0.94 -3.89
CA HIS A 129 -2.33 -0.34 -4.63
C HIS A 129 -2.82 0.46 -5.85
N GLU A 130 -3.73 -0.11 -6.64
CA GLU A 130 -4.32 0.55 -7.79
C GLU A 130 -5.05 1.84 -7.42
N GLN A 131 -5.84 1.83 -6.33
CA GLN A 131 -6.54 3.01 -5.83
C GLN A 131 -5.57 4.09 -5.32
N LEU A 132 -4.46 3.69 -4.68
CA LEU A 132 -3.40 4.62 -4.29
C LEU A 132 -2.68 5.22 -5.51
N ALA A 133 -2.39 4.43 -6.56
CA ALA A 133 -1.84 4.95 -7.81
C ALA A 133 -2.77 6.01 -8.44
N GLN A 134 -4.07 5.74 -8.49
CA GLN A 134 -5.09 6.70 -8.95
C GLN A 134 -5.14 7.94 -8.06
N PHE A 135 -5.07 7.78 -6.74
CA PHE A 135 -5.07 8.90 -5.80
C PHE A 135 -3.88 9.84 -6.05
N GLY A 136 -2.68 9.30 -6.23
CA GLY A 136 -1.47 10.09 -6.51
C GLY A 136 -1.50 10.79 -7.86
N SER A 137 -2.25 10.25 -8.84
CA SER A 137 -2.47 10.91 -10.13
C SER A 137 -3.42 12.12 -10.05
N GLY A 138 -4.08 12.30 -8.91
CA GLY A 138 -5.14 13.30 -8.74
C GLY A 138 -6.45 12.93 -9.46
N GLN A 139 -6.54 11.71 -9.98
CA GLN A 139 -7.68 11.24 -10.76
C GLN A 139 -8.32 10.04 -10.07
N GLN A 140 -9.62 10.06 -9.93
CA GLN A 140 -10.40 8.90 -9.49
C GLN A 140 -10.66 7.93 -10.65
N GLU A 141 -10.46 8.39 -11.90
CA GLU A 141 -10.67 7.62 -13.12
C GLU A 141 -9.47 6.73 -13.47
N PRO A 142 -9.70 5.61 -14.17
CA PRO A 142 -8.70 4.54 -14.36
C PRO A 142 -7.61 4.85 -15.40
N SER A 143 -7.41 6.09 -15.82
CA SER A 143 -6.47 6.40 -16.93
C SER A 143 -5.04 5.98 -16.65
N ILE A 144 -4.63 5.92 -15.37
CA ILE A 144 -3.29 5.46 -14.95
C ILE A 144 -3.18 3.93 -14.94
N LEU A 145 -4.30 3.22 -14.83
CA LEU A 145 -4.30 1.76 -14.78
C LEU A 145 -4.51 1.19 -16.19
N LYS A 146 -3.71 0.23 -16.55
CA LYS A 146 -3.76 -0.46 -17.85
C LYS A 146 -3.97 -1.96 -17.66
N PRO A 147 -4.61 -2.63 -18.62
CA PRO A 147 -4.68 -4.09 -18.61
C PRO A 147 -3.27 -4.69 -18.59
N THR A 148 -3.10 -5.72 -17.76
CA THR A 148 -1.91 -6.55 -17.69
C THR A 148 -2.21 -7.97 -18.16
N ALA A 149 -1.25 -8.62 -18.80
CA ALA A 149 -1.42 -9.96 -19.38
C ALA A 149 -0.75 -11.03 -18.51
N GLY A 150 -1.49 -12.11 -18.18
CA GLY A 150 -0.93 -13.27 -17.48
C GLY A 150 -0.43 -12.97 -16.06
N THR A 151 -1.02 -12.00 -15.40
CA THR A 151 -0.69 -11.63 -14.00
C THR A 151 -1.59 -12.31 -12.96
N GLU A 152 -2.66 -12.98 -13.40
CA GLU A 152 -3.47 -13.86 -12.56
C GLU A 152 -2.70 -15.16 -12.26
N GLY A 153 -2.22 -15.31 -11.03
CA GLY A 153 -1.39 -16.45 -10.61
C GLY A 153 0.10 -16.33 -10.95
N LEU A 154 0.58 -15.15 -11.34
CA LEU A 154 2.00 -14.90 -11.58
C LEU A 154 2.76 -14.80 -10.26
N ILE A 155 3.78 -15.66 -10.07
CA ILE A 155 4.67 -15.61 -8.89
C ILE A 155 6.09 -15.35 -9.39
N VAL A 156 6.65 -14.21 -9.00
CA VAL A 156 7.92 -13.68 -9.51
C VAL A 156 8.76 -13.02 -8.43
N PRO A 157 10.09 -12.89 -8.61
CA PRO A 157 10.91 -11.99 -7.80
C PRO A 157 10.65 -10.54 -8.20
N LEU A 158 10.99 -9.60 -7.32
CA LEU A 158 10.91 -8.16 -7.59
C LEU A 158 12.14 -7.66 -8.36
N ASN A 159 11.90 -6.82 -9.36
CA ASN A 159 12.96 -6.01 -9.99
C ASN A 159 13.07 -4.68 -9.22
N PHE A 160 14.02 -4.57 -8.31
CA PHE A 160 14.23 -3.36 -7.54
C PHE A 160 14.78 -2.21 -8.40
N THR A 161 14.24 -1.02 -8.16
CA THR A 161 14.79 0.23 -8.72
C THR A 161 15.97 0.71 -7.88
N GLU A 162 16.69 1.73 -8.37
CA GLU A 162 17.75 2.42 -7.63
C GLU A 162 17.25 3.05 -6.31
N HIS A 163 15.95 3.29 -6.20
CA HIS A 163 15.35 3.92 -5.02
C HIS A 163 15.08 2.93 -3.88
N ALA A 164 15.08 1.63 -4.15
CA ALA A 164 14.67 0.60 -3.17
C ALA A 164 15.47 0.65 -1.87
N SER A 165 16.80 0.63 -1.95
CA SER A 165 17.69 0.58 -0.77
C SER A 165 17.67 1.85 0.08
N SER A 166 17.26 3.00 -0.50
CA SER A 166 17.14 4.28 0.21
C SER A 166 15.72 4.63 0.62
N SER A 167 14.75 3.74 0.36
CA SER A 167 13.34 3.95 0.71
C SER A 167 13.09 3.79 2.21
N ARG A 168 12.02 4.43 2.71
CA ARG A 168 11.59 4.17 4.10
C ARG A 168 11.23 2.72 4.30
N LEU A 169 10.53 2.14 3.31
CA LEU A 169 10.03 0.78 3.37
C LEU A 169 11.16 -0.27 3.46
N LEU A 170 12.23 -0.12 2.69
CA LEU A 170 13.22 -1.19 2.53
C LEU A 170 14.60 -0.91 3.14
N SER A 171 14.89 0.33 3.57
CA SER A 171 16.22 0.69 4.10
C SER A 171 16.62 -0.08 5.36
N ALA A 172 15.65 -0.58 6.14
CA ALA A 172 15.88 -1.39 7.34
C ALA A 172 15.71 -2.90 7.09
N ALA A 173 15.45 -3.31 5.85
CA ALA A 173 15.32 -4.72 5.49
C ALA A 173 16.68 -5.43 5.59
N SER A 174 16.71 -6.65 6.12
CA SER A 174 17.92 -7.45 6.17
C SER A 174 18.36 -7.87 4.76
N ALA A 175 19.63 -8.23 4.61
CA ALA A 175 20.16 -8.72 3.36
C ALA A 175 19.42 -9.98 2.87
N GLU A 176 18.96 -10.82 3.80
CA GLU A 176 18.16 -12.01 3.49
C GLU A 176 16.80 -11.61 2.91
N VAL A 177 16.08 -10.68 3.53
CA VAL A 177 14.79 -10.18 3.03
C VAL A 177 14.96 -9.61 1.63
N MET A 178 15.94 -8.74 1.42
CA MET A 178 16.22 -8.15 0.11
C MET A 178 16.59 -9.20 -0.93
N SER A 179 17.41 -10.19 -0.56
CA SER A 179 17.78 -11.30 -1.43
C SER A 179 16.57 -12.18 -1.79
N THR A 180 15.73 -12.52 -0.81
CA THR A 180 14.51 -13.32 -1.02
C THR A 180 13.57 -12.61 -1.99
N LEU A 181 13.28 -11.34 -1.75
CA LEU A 181 12.38 -10.56 -2.60
C LEU A 181 12.91 -10.40 -4.04
N SER A 182 14.23 -10.30 -4.25
CA SER A 182 14.81 -10.04 -5.57
C SER A 182 15.22 -11.28 -6.37
N LYS A 183 15.32 -12.45 -5.73
CA LYS A 183 15.85 -13.66 -6.38
C LYS A 183 14.88 -14.83 -6.41
N HIS A 184 13.92 -14.87 -5.49
CA HIS A 184 13.00 -15.99 -5.36
C HIS A 184 11.59 -15.60 -5.81
N LYS A 185 10.85 -16.58 -6.34
CA LYS A 185 9.47 -16.40 -6.79
C LYS A 185 8.53 -16.39 -5.57
N VAL A 186 8.41 -15.24 -4.93
CA VAL A 186 7.68 -15.11 -3.67
C VAL A 186 6.54 -14.08 -3.72
N THR A 187 6.46 -13.24 -4.76
CA THR A 187 5.40 -12.23 -4.87
C THR A 187 4.23 -12.77 -5.68
N ILE A 188 3.11 -13.01 -5.01
CA ILE A 188 1.90 -13.61 -5.58
C ILE A 188 1.05 -12.51 -6.22
N ASN A 189 0.96 -12.49 -7.55
CA ASN A 189 0.16 -11.54 -8.30
C ASN A 189 -1.17 -12.17 -8.72
N LEU A 190 -2.27 -11.47 -8.46
CA LEU A 190 -3.65 -11.86 -8.78
C LEU A 190 -4.40 -10.61 -9.25
N HIS A 191 -4.03 -10.08 -10.41
CA HIS A 191 -4.63 -8.85 -10.93
C HIS A 191 -4.67 -8.85 -12.45
N SER A 192 -5.60 -8.10 -13.03
CA SER A 192 -5.73 -7.90 -14.47
C SER A 192 -5.44 -6.46 -14.90
N LEU A 193 -5.15 -5.59 -13.95
CA LEU A 193 -4.82 -4.19 -14.16
C LEU A 193 -3.56 -3.85 -13.38
N GLY A 194 -2.80 -2.87 -13.85
CA GLY A 194 -1.62 -2.37 -13.17
C GLY A 194 -1.29 -0.94 -13.59
N ALA A 195 -0.59 -0.22 -12.72
CA ALA A 195 0.03 1.06 -13.06
C ALA A 195 1.33 0.79 -13.79
N LEU A 196 1.47 1.28 -15.04
CA LEU A 196 2.69 1.06 -15.82
C LEU A 196 3.86 1.88 -15.24
N ALA A 197 5.04 1.28 -15.16
CA ALA A 197 6.24 1.95 -14.65
C ALA A 197 6.57 3.23 -15.42
N ALA A 198 6.42 3.23 -16.75
CA ALA A 198 6.66 4.39 -17.60
C ALA A 198 5.75 5.57 -17.28
N ASP A 199 4.47 5.33 -16.94
CA ASP A 199 3.54 6.39 -16.53
C ASP A 199 3.87 6.90 -15.13
N MET A 200 4.11 5.99 -14.18
CA MET A 200 4.39 6.33 -12.78
C MET A 200 5.73 7.02 -12.54
N THR A 201 6.68 6.92 -13.49
CA THR A 201 8.01 7.55 -13.38
C THR A 201 8.23 8.69 -14.36
N ARG A 202 7.20 9.04 -15.16
CA ARG A 202 7.29 10.10 -16.17
C ARG A 202 7.61 11.45 -15.50
N SER A 203 8.70 12.08 -15.92
CA SER A 203 9.13 13.37 -15.37
C SER A 203 8.03 14.43 -15.50
N GLY A 204 7.76 15.12 -14.40
CA GLY A 204 6.74 16.17 -14.31
C GLY A 204 5.30 15.69 -14.17
N SER A 205 5.05 14.37 -14.09
CA SER A 205 3.72 13.87 -13.81
C SER A 205 3.36 13.97 -12.32
N ALA A 206 2.07 13.99 -12.02
CA ALA A 206 1.58 14.01 -10.64
C ALA A 206 1.99 12.73 -9.89
N GLU A 207 1.95 11.59 -10.57
CA GLU A 207 2.31 10.27 -10.04
C GLU A 207 3.78 10.24 -9.61
N ALA A 208 4.70 10.69 -10.47
CA ALA A 208 6.13 10.75 -10.16
C ALA A 208 6.46 11.77 -9.07
N ALA A 209 5.66 12.84 -8.95
CA ALA A 209 5.77 13.80 -7.84
C ALA A 209 5.26 13.21 -6.51
N PHE A 210 4.21 12.40 -6.56
CA PHE A 210 3.59 11.83 -5.36
C PHE A 210 4.30 10.57 -4.86
N TYR A 211 4.66 9.64 -5.78
CA TYR A 211 5.24 8.33 -5.43
C TYR A 211 6.70 8.20 -5.84
N ARG A 212 7.37 7.29 -5.15
CA ARG A 212 8.65 6.70 -5.50
C ARG A 212 8.41 5.23 -5.81
N VAL A 213 8.67 4.80 -7.03
CA VAL A 213 8.61 3.39 -7.43
C VAL A 213 9.83 2.68 -6.87
N LEU A 214 9.61 1.58 -6.15
CA LEU A 214 10.65 0.79 -5.47
C LEU A 214 10.96 -0.51 -6.19
N ALA A 215 9.94 -1.11 -6.81
CA ALA A 215 10.12 -2.33 -7.59
C ALA A 215 9.08 -2.42 -8.71
N THR A 216 9.45 -3.13 -9.77
CA THR A 216 8.60 -3.42 -10.93
C THR A 216 8.61 -4.91 -11.24
N ASN A 217 7.65 -5.33 -12.05
CA ASN A 217 7.66 -6.62 -12.73
C ASN A 217 7.15 -6.44 -14.17
N THR A 218 7.36 -7.47 -15.00
CA THR A 218 6.93 -7.48 -16.39
C THR A 218 5.84 -8.54 -16.57
N ASP A 219 4.75 -8.18 -17.20
CA ASP A 219 3.66 -9.08 -17.55
C ASP A 219 4.04 -9.97 -18.77
N SER A 220 3.20 -10.95 -19.10
CA SER A 220 3.47 -11.85 -20.23
C SER A 220 3.40 -11.15 -21.61
N GLY A 221 2.82 -9.97 -21.69
CA GLY A 221 2.77 -9.10 -22.87
C GLY A 221 4.00 -8.20 -23.04
N GLY A 222 4.90 -8.20 -22.05
CA GLY A 222 6.10 -7.36 -22.05
C GLY A 222 5.88 -5.97 -21.44
N SER A 223 4.72 -5.70 -20.83
CA SER A 223 4.45 -4.43 -20.15
C SER A 223 5.02 -4.43 -18.75
N GLU A 224 5.84 -3.43 -18.44
CA GLU A 224 6.40 -3.26 -17.08
C GLU A 224 5.41 -2.51 -16.19
N PHE A 225 5.03 -3.13 -15.08
CA PHE A 225 4.10 -2.57 -14.08
C PHE A 225 4.78 -2.36 -12.73
N VAL A 226 4.26 -1.42 -11.95
CA VAL A 226 4.74 -1.13 -10.61
C VAL A 226 4.27 -2.22 -9.63
N SER A 227 5.21 -2.84 -8.94
CA SER A 227 4.93 -3.89 -7.95
C SER A 227 5.01 -3.38 -6.52
N LEU A 228 5.82 -2.35 -6.25
CA LEU A 228 6.02 -1.78 -4.93
C LEU A 228 6.33 -0.29 -5.05
N MET A 229 5.66 0.54 -4.27
CA MET A 229 5.95 1.99 -4.22
C MET A 229 5.66 2.57 -2.85
N GLU A 230 6.25 3.75 -2.58
CA GLU A 230 5.98 4.56 -1.39
C GLU A 230 5.70 6.01 -1.76
N GLY A 231 4.87 6.70 -0.97
CA GLY A 231 4.66 8.14 -1.10
C GLY A 231 5.95 8.90 -0.77
N ARG A 232 6.25 9.97 -1.51
CA ARG A 232 7.45 10.81 -1.24
C ARG A 232 7.29 11.63 0.04
N ALA A 233 6.17 12.31 0.17
CA ALA A 233 5.87 13.17 1.32
C ALA A 233 5.03 12.46 2.39
N TYR A 234 4.20 11.51 2.02
CA TYR A 234 3.25 10.84 2.90
C TYR A 234 3.69 9.43 3.26
N PRO A 235 3.34 8.91 4.44
CA PRO A 235 3.61 7.52 4.83
C PRO A 235 2.61 6.55 4.17
N PHE A 236 2.53 6.61 2.84
CA PHE A 236 1.69 5.76 2.01
C PHE A 236 2.56 4.71 1.33
N TYR A 237 2.22 3.44 1.48
CA TYR A 237 2.97 2.29 1.03
C TYR A 237 2.05 1.34 0.27
N THR A 238 2.55 0.67 -0.75
CA THR A 238 1.69 -0.21 -1.54
C THR A 238 2.44 -1.41 -2.10
N SER A 239 1.73 -2.53 -2.26
CA SER A 239 2.18 -3.68 -3.05
C SER A 239 1.09 -4.08 -4.05
N GLN A 240 1.45 -4.31 -5.32
CA GLN A 240 0.52 -4.89 -6.29
C GLN A 240 0.29 -6.38 -6.00
N PHE A 241 1.30 -7.08 -5.49
CA PHE A 241 1.23 -8.48 -5.09
C PHE A 241 0.64 -8.66 -3.69
N HIS A 242 0.21 -9.87 -3.40
CA HIS A 242 -0.47 -10.29 -2.17
C HIS A 242 0.50 -10.92 -1.17
N GLY A 243 1.22 -10.11 -0.39
CA GLY A 243 2.14 -10.62 0.63
C GLY A 243 1.45 -11.25 1.86
N GLU A 244 0.17 -10.95 2.09
CA GLU A 244 -0.63 -11.54 3.16
C GLU A 244 -0.95 -13.01 2.92
N LYS A 245 -0.84 -13.49 1.67
CA LYS A 245 -1.21 -14.87 1.32
C LYS A 245 -0.12 -15.88 1.65
N ASN A 246 1.14 -15.53 1.56
CA ASN A 246 2.27 -16.45 1.72
C ASN A 246 2.24 -17.27 3.02
N ALA A 247 1.78 -16.69 4.12
CA ALA A 247 1.73 -17.39 5.40
C ALA A 247 0.39 -18.09 5.68
N PHE A 248 -0.71 -17.66 5.05
CA PHE A 248 -2.06 -17.98 5.52
C PHE A 248 -2.98 -18.63 4.51
N GLU A 249 -2.67 -18.54 3.21
CA GLU A 249 -3.56 -19.07 2.17
C GLU A 249 -2.88 -20.20 1.40
N TRP A 250 -3.41 -21.40 1.56
CA TRP A 250 -2.95 -22.64 0.93
C TRP A 250 -4.06 -23.23 0.06
N ASN A 251 -3.72 -23.83 -1.07
CA ASN A 251 -4.64 -24.56 -1.95
C ASN A 251 -5.83 -23.74 -2.45
N GLN A 252 -5.62 -22.46 -2.80
CA GLN A 252 -6.67 -21.57 -3.27
C GLN A 252 -6.98 -21.70 -4.78
N GLY A 253 -6.56 -22.77 -5.45
CA GLY A 253 -6.78 -22.99 -6.89
C GLY A 253 -5.92 -22.12 -7.81
N TRP A 254 -5.57 -20.90 -7.43
CA TRP A 254 -4.59 -20.03 -8.09
C TRP A 254 -3.15 -20.45 -7.77
N GLU A 255 -2.95 -21.26 -6.75
CA GLU A 255 -1.66 -21.87 -6.39
C GLU A 255 -1.24 -22.91 -7.43
N LEU A 256 -1.20 -22.50 -8.66
CA LEU A 256 -0.53 -23.15 -9.77
C LEU A 256 -0.42 -24.68 -9.65
N ASN A 257 -1.53 -25.35 -9.29
CA ASN A 257 -1.65 -26.82 -9.32
C ASN A 257 -0.43 -27.58 -8.75
N ASN A 258 0.05 -27.25 -7.55
CA ASN A 258 1.25 -27.85 -6.94
C ASN A 258 2.53 -27.71 -7.79
N THR A 259 2.67 -26.66 -8.54
CA THR A 259 3.93 -26.38 -9.25
C THR A 259 5.03 -26.00 -8.28
N ALA A 260 6.30 -26.21 -8.67
CA ALA A 260 7.45 -25.77 -7.88
C ALA A 260 7.42 -24.26 -7.57
N GLN A 261 6.73 -23.46 -8.38
CA GLN A 261 6.58 -22.02 -8.20
C GLN A 261 5.66 -21.66 -7.02
N GLY A 262 4.53 -22.38 -6.85
CA GLY A 262 3.65 -22.19 -5.68
C GLY A 262 4.35 -22.60 -4.38
N ALA A 263 5.20 -23.63 -4.41
CA ALA A 263 5.95 -24.06 -3.24
C ALA A 263 6.96 -22.99 -2.75
N GLU A 264 7.62 -22.27 -3.66
CA GLU A 264 8.56 -21.19 -3.29
C GLU A 264 7.87 -20.06 -2.51
N ALA A 265 6.62 -19.75 -2.83
CA ALA A 265 5.86 -18.69 -2.17
C ALA A 265 5.54 -18.98 -0.69
N HIS A 266 5.61 -20.24 -0.27
CA HIS A 266 5.30 -20.67 1.10
C HIS A 266 6.53 -21.10 1.91
N THR A 267 7.75 -20.90 1.40
CA THR A 267 8.97 -21.20 2.17
C THR A 267 9.10 -20.28 3.40
N ALA A 268 9.90 -20.70 4.37
CA ALA A 268 10.13 -19.90 5.58
C ALA A 268 10.69 -18.50 5.24
N GLU A 269 11.57 -18.43 4.25
CA GLU A 269 12.18 -17.19 3.77
C GLU A 269 11.15 -16.29 3.10
N ALA A 270 10.23 -16.86 2.29
CA ALA A 270 9.13 -16.12 1.67
C ALA A 270 8.19 -15.53 2.74
N VAL A 271 7.78 -16.36 3.71
CA VAL A 271 6.95 -15.92 4.84
C VAL A 271 7.64 -14.81 5.63
N ALA A 272 8.94 -14.98 5.95
CA ALA A 272 9.70 -13.96 6.68
C ALA A 272 9.80 -12.63 5.91
N ALA A 273 10.00 -12.68 4.60
CA ALA A 273 10.06 -11.48 3.76
C ALA A 273 8.71 -10.74 3.73
N MET A 274 7.59 -11.46 3.67
CA MET A 274 6.26 -10.84 3.71
C MET A 274 5.89 -10.35 5.11
N GLN A 275 6.32 -11.03 6.16
CA GLN A 275 6.20 -10.56 7.54
C GLN A 275 6.98 -9.26 7.79
N TYR A 276 8.13 -9.09 7.14
CA TYR A 276 8.86 -7.83 7.18
C TYR A 276 7.99 -6.67 6.70
N LEU A 277 7.30 -6.81 5.56
CA LEU A 277 6.45 -5.76 5.00
C LEU A 277 5.29 -5.39 5.93
N SER A 278 4.59 -6.38 6.48
CA SER A 278 3.49 -6.14 7.42
C SER A 278 3.99 -5.57 8.76
N SER A 279 5.13 -6.05 9.26
CA SER A 279 5.76 -5.52 10.49
C SER A 279 6.26 -4.08 10.32
N PHE A 280 6.76 -3.74 9.15
CA PHE A 280 7.11 -2.36 8.82
C PHE A 280 5.87 -1.45 8.89
N PHE A 281 4.76 -1.83 8.25
CA PHE A 281 3.53 -1.04 8.26
C PHE A 281 2.98 -0.87 9.69
N VAL A 282 2.97 -1.92 10.49
CA VAL A 282 2.56 -1.84 11.91
C VAL A 282 3.51 -0.94 12.71
N SER A 283 4.81 -0.95 12.40
CA SER A 283 5.78 -0.05 13.03
C SER A 283 5.53 1.41 12.66
N GLU A 284 5.11 1.70 11.43
CA GLU A 284 4.66 3.02 11.03
C GLU A 284 3.39 3.43 11.81
N ALA A 285 2.42 2.53 11.94
CA ALA A 285 1.19 2.80 12.69
C ALA A 285 1.44 3.11 14.18
N ARG A 286 2.51 2.59 14.77
CA ARG A 286 2.89 2.91 16.16
C ARG A 286 3.28 4.38 16.35
N LYS A 287 3.54 5.12 15.28
CA LYS A 287 3.88 6.56 15.31
C LYS A 287 2.64 7.46 15.27
N SER A 288 1.47 6.91 14.95
CA SER A 288 0.20 7.66 14.90
C SER A 288 -0.28 7.97 16.33
N PRO A 289 -0.69 9.22 16.60
CA PRO A 289 -1.18 9.63 17.92
C PRO A 289 -2.65 9.25 18.18
N HIS A 290 -3.34 8.67 17.20
CA HIS A 290 -4.74 8.30 17.36
C HIS A 290 -4.94 7.28 18.47
N VAL A 291 -6.09 7.34 19.17
CA VAL A 291 -6.40 6.48 20.28
C VAL A 291 -7.72 5.75 20.04
N TRP A 292 -7.68 4.43 20.15
CA TRP A 292 -8.88 3.59 20.13
C TRP A 292 -9.64 3.74 21.44
N LEU A 293 -10.86 4.27 21.36
CA LEU A 293 -11.70 4.57 22.54
C LEU A 293 -12.69 3.46 22.91
N ALA A 294 -12.86 2.44 22.05
CA ALA A 294 -13.68 1.29 22.40
C ALA A 294 -12.87 0.33 23.30
N GLU A 295 -13.41 0.01 24.47
CA GLU A 295 -12.90 -1.00 25.38
C GLU A 295 -13.37 -2.41 24.99
#